data_c9dd75f97d26af58a306b793a330ee67
#
_entry.id   c9dd75f97d26af58a306b793a330ee67
#
_cell.length_a   1.000
_cell.length_b   1.000
_cell.length_c   1.000
_cell.angle_alpha   90.00
_cell.angle_beta   90.00
_cell.angle_gamma   90.00
#
_symmetry.space_group_name_H-M   'P 1'
#
loop_
_entity.id
_entity.type
_entity.pdbx_description
1 polymer ?
#
loop_
_entity_poly.entity_id
_entity_poly.type
_entity_poly.pdbx_seq_one_letter_code
_entity_poly.pdbx_strand_id
1 'polypeptide(L)'
;MGGAYPDSMRKVKAFFWGEYEMRFINTPEEYKGMQPLWVNEHFLNDATFENGTLHCGNADFKALYSDVEYMEIGALQEIIRLAEEGLPVIMARMPKEPGMVKHPEYETLIEQLVRLPQCDSRTNQPLIAGKNLPDFWIRQDGDTYYVFVANPMTQTIEYPLDYCYAFTDKGATRDITVNHHGKSEAYTLNFKPMESIMLKIDANGIEQIDLGFEPKPMNGYKDITHE
;
A
#
# COMPACT_ATOMS: atom_id res chain seq x y z
N MET A 1 9.25 7.75 13.90
CA MET A 1 9.48 9.20 13.73
C MET A 1 9.55 9.50 12.24
N GLY A 2 8.45 9.86 11.63
CA GLY A 2 8.37 10.23 10.22
C GLY A 2 8.39 11.74 10.08
N GLY A 3 9.54 12.37 10.32
CA GLY A 3 9.71 13.79 10.07
C GLY A 3 9.68 14.09 8.59
N ALA A 4 8.92 15.10 8.15
CA ALA A 4 9.08 15.64 6.81
C ALA A 4 10.46 16.28 6.73
N TYR A 5 11.41 15.59 6.12
CA TYR A 5 12.73 16.16 5.85
C TYR A 5 12.61 17.24 4.79
N PRO A 6 13.37 18.35 4.90
CA PRO A 6 13.44 19.35 3.86
C PRO A 6 13.77 18.70 2.50
N ASP A 7 13.25 19.26 1.42
CA ASP A 7 13.48 18.73 0.06
C ASP A 7 14.96 18.57 -0.31
N SER A 8 15.83 19.37 0.31
CA SER A 8 17.28 19.23 0.19
C SER A 8 17.81 17.90 0.75
N MET A 9 17.16 17.32 1.77
CA MET A 9 17.55 16.03 2.34
C MET A 9 16.93 14.84 1.61
N ARG A 10 15.86 15.04 0.85
CA ARG A 10 15.29 13.99 -0.02
C ARG A 10 16.25 13.56 -1.13
N LYS A 11 17.20 14.42 -1.49
CA LYS A 11 18.27 14.10 -2.47
C LYS A 11 19.35 13.16 -1.91
N VAL A 12 19.39 12.94 -0.61
CA VAL A 12 20.35 12.05 0.07
C VAL A 12 19.73 10.68 0.36
N LYS A 13 18.84 10.21 -0.49
CA LYS A 13 18.12 8.93 -0.36
C LYS A 13 19.04 7.72 -0.12
N ALA A 14 20.27 7.78 -0.60
CA ALA A 14 21.23 6.67 -0.45
C ALA A 14 21.64 6.35 1.00
N PHE A 15 21.35 7.24 1.95
CA PHE A 15 21.69 7.06 3.36
C PHE A 15 20.53 6.58 4.21
N PHE A 16 19.31 6.59 3.67
CA PHE A 16 18.13 6.14 4.38
C PHE A 16 17.72 4.76 3.85
N TRP A 17 17.89 3.80 4.68
CA TRP A 17 17.54 2.40 4.66
C TRP A 17 16.30 2.05 3.82
N GLY A 18 16.22 0.85 3.32
CA GLY A 18 15.10 0.33 2.53
C GLY A 18 13.69 0.60 3.09
N GLU A 19 13.54 0.75 4.40
CA GLU A 19 12.29 1.19 5.03
C GLU A 19 11.79 2.56 4.55
N TYR A 20 12.70 3.46 4.23
CA TYR A 20 12.32 4.79 3.75
C TYR A 20 11.78 4.75 2.32
N GLU A 21 12.37 3.95 1.46
CA GLU A 21 11.90 3.78 0.09
C GLU A 21 10.56 3.03 0.04
N MET A 22 10.34 2.06 0.92
CA MET A 22 9.07 1.34 1.02
C MET A 22 7.89 2.25 1.41
N ARG A 23 8.11 3.30 2.18
CA ARG A 23 7.07 4.26 2.57
C ARG A 23 6.58 5.16 1.45
N PHE A 24 7.32 5.26 0.36
CA PHE A 24 7.03 6.15 -0.77
C PHE A 24 6.70 5.41 -2.07
N ILE A 25 6.39 4.13 -1.98
CA ILE A 25 5.82 3.42 -3.12
C ILE A 25 4.45 4.06 -3.41
N ASN A 26 4.31 4.62 -4.59
CA ASN A 26 3.02 5.05 -5.11
C ASN A 26 2.21 3.82 -5.47
N THR A 27 1.61 3.19 -4.48
CA THR A 27 0.73 2.05 -4.70
C THR A 27 -0.42 2.50 -5.60
N PRO A 28 -0.69 1.78 -6.70
CA PRO A 28 -1.86 2.05 -7.53
C PRO A 28 -3.15 2.04 -6.70
N GLU A 29 -4.13 2.86 -7.09
CA GLU A 29 -5.37 3.05 -6.33
C GLU A 29 -6.08 1.72 -6.03
N GLU A 30 -6.08 0.80 -6.99
CA GLU A 30 -6.70 -0.53 -6.88
C GLU A 30 -6.06 -1.45 -5.84
N TYR A 31 -4.84 -1.14 -5.41
CA TYR A 31 -4.10 -1.93 -4.40
C TYR A 31 -3.81 -1.15 -3.12
N LYS A 32 -4.36 0.06 -2.98
CA LYS A 32 -4.25 0.80 -1.71
C LYS A 32 -4.78 -0.03 -0.55
N GLY A 33 -4.10 0.06 0.57
CA GLY A 33 -4.40 -0.70 1.78
C GLY A 33 -3.86 -2.13 1.79
N MET A 34 -3.37 -2.64 0.67
CA MET A 34 -2.65 -3.92 0.63
C MET A 34 -1.20 -3.72 1.07
N GLN A 35 -0.64 -4.73 1.71
CA GLN A 35 0.75 -4.66 2.16
C GLN A 35 1.68 -5.07 1.03
N PRO A 36 2.56 -4.18 0.55
CA PRO A 36 3.60 -4.55 -0.41
C PRO A 36 4.71 -5.33 0.29
N LEU A 37 5.26 -6.32 -0.39
CA LEU A 37 6.49 -7.00 -0.02
C LEU A 37 7.48 -6.92 -1.18
N TRP A 38 8.75 -6.72 -0.84
CA TRP A 38 9.81 -6.78 -1.83
C TRP A 38 10.10 -8.22 -2.22
N VAL A 39 10.27 -8.43 -3.51
CA VAL A 39 10.61 -9.73 -4.08
C VAL A 39 11.83 -9.56 -5.01
N ASN A 40 12.66 -10.58 -5.08
CA ASN A 40 13.77 -10.69 -6.02
C ASN A 40 13.57 -11.89 -6.95
N GLU A 41 14.45 -12.06 -7.91
CA GLU A 41 14.43 -13.17 -8.88
C GLU A 41 14.31 -14.54 -8.22
N HIS A 42 15.05 -14.78 -7.15
CA HIS A 42 15.03 -16.08 -6.46
C HIS A 42 13.63 -16.46 -5.95
N PHE A 43 12.87 -15.49 -5.43
CA PHE A 43 11.49 -15.75 -5.02
C PHE A 43 10.55 -15.90 -6.23
N LEU A 44 10.81 -15.20 -7.33
CA LEU A 44 9.99 -15.30 -8.53
C LEU A 44 10.14 -16.64 -9.22
N ASN A 45 11.34 -17.24 -9.20
CA ASN A 45 11.62 -18.55 -9.81
C ASN A 45 10.73 -19.66 -9.26
N ASP A 46 10.46 -19.63 -7.96
CA ASP A 46 9.65 -20.64 -7.27
C ASP A 46 8.17 -20.24 -7.14
N ALA A 47 7.82 -19.05 -7.63
CA ALA A 47 6.46 -18.55 -7.55
C ALA A 47 5.57 -19.16 -8.63
N THR A 48 4.29 -19.35 -8.32
CA THR A 48 3.24 -19.81 -9.25
C THR A 48 2.02 -18.91 -9.18
N PHE A 49 1.34 -18.72 -10.31
CA PHE A 49 0.10 -17.97 -10.34
C PHE A 49 -1.05 -18.90 -10.68
N GLU A 50 -1.94 -19.13 -9.72
CA GLU A 50 -3.09 -20.01 -9.86
C GLU A 50 -4.36 -19.40 -9.25
N ASN A 51 -5.49 -19.56 -9.93
CA ASN A 51 -6.81 -19.11 -9.44
C ASN A 51 -6.83 -17.63 -9.01
N GLY A 52 -6.09 -16.76 -9.73
CA GLY A 52 -6.04 -15.33 -9.42
C GLY A 52 -5.17 -14.98 -8.20
N THR A 53 -4.28 -15.87 -7.79
CA THR A 53 -3.39 -15.70 -6.65
C THR A 53 -1.96 -16.08 -7.02
N LEU A 54 -1.02 -15.19 -6.73
CA LEU A 54 0.41 -15.45 -6.80
C LEU A 54 0.86 -16.07 -5.47
N HIS A 55 1.30 -17.31 -5.53
CA HIS A 55 1.91 -18.01 -4.40
C HIS A 55 3.42 -17.82 -4.46
N CYS A 56 3.98 -17.16 -3.46
CA CYS A 56 5.40 -16.87 -3.38
C CYS A 56 5.91 -17.17 -1.97
N GLY A 57 6.64 -18.27 -1.81
CA GLY A 57 6.99 -18.80 -0.50
C GLY A 57 5.76 -19.16 0.33
N ASN A 58 5.63 -18.55 1.51
CA ASN A 58 4.47 -18.76 2.40
C ASN A 58 3.46 -17.60 2.33
N ALA A 59 3.50 -16.78 1.28
CA ALA A 59 2.66 -15.61 1.15
C ALA A 59 1.92 -15.60 -0.19
N ASP A 60 0.72 -15.03 -0.16
CA ASP A 60 -0.20 -14.90 -1.27
C ASP A 60 -0.34 -13.44 -1.69
N PHE A 61 -0.28 -13.18 -3.01
CA PHE A 61 -0.35 -11.84 -3.57
C PHE A 61 -1.35 -11.77 -4.73
N LYS A 62 -1.79 -10.57 -5.08
CA LYS A 62 -2.75 -10.33 -6.16
C LYS A 62 -2.14 -9.76 -7.42
N ALA A 63 -1.00 -9.11 -7.32
CA ALA A 63 -0.33 -8.46 -8.43
C ALA A 63 1.16 -8.27 -8.14
N LEU A 64 1.92 -8.02 -9.19
CA LEU A 64 3.30 -7.57 -9.12
C LEU A 64 3.37 -6.09 -9.54
N TYR A 65 4.00 -5.27 -8.72
CA TYR A 65 4.26 -3.87 -9.01
C TYR A 65 5.77 -3.64 -9.20
N SER A 66 6.16 -3.11 -10.35
CA SER A 66 7.55 -2.83 -10.68
C SER A 66 7.80 -1.34 -10.85
N ASP A 67 8.61 -0.75 -9.98
CA ASP A 67 9.14 0.62 -10.07
C ASP A 67 10.66 0.61 -9.90
N VAL A 68 11.34 -0.26 -10.61
CA VAL A 68 12.78 -0.38 -10.57
C VAL A 68 13.42 0.28 -11.79
N GLU A 69 14.58 0.92 -11.60
CA GLU A 69 15.34 1.50 -12.72
C GLU A 69 16.11 0.42 -13.49
N TYR A 70 16.56 -0.61 -12.78
CA TYR A 70 17.33 -1.71 -13.36
C TYR A 70 16.71 -3.06 -12.99
N MET A 71 16.64 -3.95 -13.96
CA MET A 71 16.12 -5.30 -13.77
C MET A 71 17.01 -6.28 -14.54
N GLU A 72 17.44 -7.34 -13.87
CA GLU A 72 18.19 -8.40 -14.51
C GLU A 72 17.31 -9.24 -15.43
N ILE A 73 17.91 -9.83 -16.47
CA ILE A 73 17.18 -10.56 -17.49
C ILE A 73 16.44 -11.77 -16.92
N GLY A 74 17.03 -12.46 -15.92
CA GLY A 74 16.37 -13.58 -15.24
C GLY A 74 15.09 -13.16 -14.56
N ALA A 75 15.10 -12.05 -13.80
CA ALA A 75 13.90 -11.52 -13.18
C ALA A 75 12.83 -11.12 -14.21
N LEU A 76 13.24 -10.51 -15.33
CA LEU A 76 12.33 -10.14 -16.41
C LEU A 76 11.67 -11.38 -17.04
N GLN A 77 12.42 -12.45 -17.26
CA GLN A 77 11.91 -13.71 -17.81
C GLN A 77 10.87 -14.35 -16.89
N GLU A 78 11.13 -14.35 -15.57
CA GLU A 78 10.17 -14.87 -14.59
C GLU A 78 8.90 -14.02 -14.48
N ILE A 79 9.02 -12.70 -14.56
CA ILE A 79 7.86 -11.81 -14.61
C ILE A 79 7.00 -12.09 -15.85
N ILE A 80 7.62 -12.30 -17.00
CA ILE A 80 6.90 -12.66 -18.25
C ILE A 80 6.18 -14.00 -18.06
N ARG A 81 6.86 -15.03 -17.56
CA ARG A 81 6.26 -16.34 -17.30
C ARG A 81 5.01 -16.21 -16.42
N LEU A 82 5.12 -15.52 -15.29
CA LEU A 82 4.00 -15.33 -14.38
C LEU A 82 2.87 -14.48 -14.99
N ALA A 83 3.21 -13.48 -15.81
CA ALA A 83 2.21 -12.70 -16.53
C ALA A 83 1.48 -13.53 -17.59
N GLU A 84 2.17 -14.45 -18.29
CA GLU A 84 1.55 -15.40 -19.21
C GLU A 84 0.61 -16.39 -18.50
N GLU A 85 0.90 -16.74 -17.23
CA GLU A 85 0.02 -17.50 -16.34
C GLU A 85 -1.19 -16.69 -15.86
N GLY A 86 -1.18 -15.38 -16.07
CA GLY A 86 -2.31 -14.49 -15.77
C GLY A 86 -2.06 -13.48 -14.65
N LEU A 87 -0.85 -13.42 -14.06
CA LEU A 87 -0.52 -12.46 -13.01
C LEU A 87 -0.63 -11.02 -13.53
N PRO A 88 -1.43 -10.15 -12.87
CA PRO A 88 -1.41 -8.73 -13.16
C PRO A 88 -0.04 -8.12 -12.83
N VAL A 89 0.59 -7.49 -13.82
CA VAL A 89 1.87 -6.80 -13.68
C VAL A 89 1.69 -5.33 -13.97
N ILE A 90 2.09 -4.48 -13.03
CA ILE A 90 2.01 -3.03 -13.18
C ILE A 90 3.43 -2.49 -13.31
N MET A 91 3.72 -1.90 -14.47
CA MET A 91 5.00 -1.29 -14.77
C MET A 91 4.93 0.22 -14.56
N ALA A 92 5.30 0.70 -13.37
CA ALA A 92 5.36 2.13 -13.10
C ALA A 92 6.54 2.80 -13.82
N ARG A 93 7.56 2.02 -14.14
CA ARG A 93 8.76 2.44 -14.85
C ARG A 93 9.26 1.32 -15.74
N MET A 94 9.72 1.67 -16.96
CA MET A 94 10.41 0.72 -17.83
C MET A 94 11.85 0.54 -17.32
N PRO A 95 12.22 -0.68 -16.92
CA PRO A 95 13.55 -0.95 -16.42
C PRO A 95 14.57 -1.00 -17.56
N LYS A 96 15.83 -0.77 -17.19
CA LYS A 96 16.98 -0.98 -18.06
C LYS A 96 17.75 -2.21 -17.59
N GLU A 97 18.41 -2.84 -18.51
CA GLU A 97 19.31 -3.93 -18.15
C GLU A 97 20.53 -3.38 -17.37
N PRO A 98 20.85 -3.96 -16.20
CA PRO A 98 22.04 -3.56 -15.43
C PRO A 98 23.34 -4.06 -16.08
N GLY A 99 24.46 -3.54 -15.59
CA GLY A 99 25.79 -4.01 -15.98
C GLY A 99 26.27 -3.51 -17.33
N MET A 100 27.50 -3.89 -17.68
CA MET A 100 28.17 -3.52 -18.92
C MET A 100 27.94 -4.52 -20.07
N VAL A 101 27.76 -5.78 -19.73
CA VAL A 101 27.43 -6.83 -20.71
C VAL A 101 25.91 -6.83 -20.88
N LYS A 102 25.47 -6.68 -22.13
CA LYS A 102 24.05 -6.59 -22.48
C LYS A 102 23.63 -7.86 -23.23
N HIS A 103 22.38 -8.28 -22.96
CA HIS A 103 21.77 -9.38 -23.68
C HIS A 103 20.98 -8.82 -24.88
N PRO A 104 21.24 -9.30 -26.10
CA PRO A 104 20.57 -8.78 -27.30
C PRO A 104 19.04 -8.90 -27.26
N GLU A 105 18.53 -9.88 -26.52
CA GLU A 105 17.10 -10.18 -26.39
C GLU A 105 16.38 -9.32 -25.35
N TYR A 106 17.08 -8.54 -24.50
CA TYR A 106 16.48 -7.83 -23.38
C TYR A 106 15.34 -6.90 -23.81
N GLU A 107 15.58 -6.07 -24.81
CA GLU A 107 14.57 -5.13 -25.32
C GLU A 107 13.36 -5.89 -25.91
N THR A 108 13.61 -7.03 -26.56
CA THR A 108 12.53 -7.88 -27.10
C THR A 108 11.67 -8.46 -25.98
N LEU A 109 12.27 -8.84 -24.86
CA LEU A 109 11.55 -9.33 -23.68
C LEU A 109 10.71 -8.22 -23.02
N ILE A 110 11.23 -7.00 -22.93
CA ILE A 110 10.44 -5.85 -22.46
C ILE A 110 9.23 -5.62 -23.37
N GLU A 111 9.42 -5.66 -24.69
CA GLU A 111 8.29 -5.52 -25.63
C GLU A 111 7.28 -6.67 -25.51
N GLN A 112 7.75 -7.90 -25.25
CA GLN A 112 6.89 -9.05 -25.02
C GLN A 112 6.03 -8.80 -23.76
N LEU A 113 6.64 -8.43 -22.64
CA LEU A 113 5.94 -8.16 -21.39
C LEU A 113 4.85 -7.09 -21.57
N VAL A 114 5.20 -5.95 -22.18
CA VAL A 114 4.27 -4.82 -22.38
C VAL A 114 3.08 -5.19 -23.29
N ARG A 115 3.23 -6.16 -24.18
CA ARG A 115 2.14 -6.63 -25.07
C ARG A 115 1.19 -7.61 -24.39
N LEU A 116 1.54 -8.16 -23.25
CA LEU A 116 0.66 -9.09 -22.52
C LEU A 116 -0.57 -8.35 -21.97
N PRO A 117 -1.77 -8.94 -22.08
CA PRO A 117 -2.99 -8.34 -21.54
C PRO A 117 -2.94 -8.08 -20.04
N GLN A 118 -2.10 -8.81 -19.32
CA GLN A 118 -1.89 -8.69 -17.87
C GLN A 118 -1.02 -7.51 -17.49
N CYS A 119 -0.23 -6.99 -18.45
CA CYS A 119 0.61 -5.84 -18.20
C CYS A 119 -0.23 -4.55 -18.22
N ASP A 120 -0.12 -3.77 -17.15
CA ASP A 120 -0.87 -2.52 -16.92
C ASP A 120 -2.40 -2.67 -17.02
N SER A 121 -2.92 -3.88 -16.95
CA SER A 121 -4.36 -4.14 -16.89
C SER A 121 -4.91 -3.74 -15.53
N ARG A 122 -5.36 -2.50 -15.40
CA ARG A 122 -5.99 -1.94 -14.19
C ARG A 122 -7.47 -2.29 -14.17
N THR A 123 -7.79 -3.56 -14.02
CA THR A 123 -9.17 -4.06 -14.08
C THR A 123 -9.86 -4.10 -12.72
N ASN A 124 -9.10 -3.99 -11.62
CA ASN A 124 -9.65 -4.06 -10.28
C ASN A 124 -10.10 -2.68 -9.80
N GLN A 125 -11.30 -2.61 -9.27
CA GLN A 125 -11.73 -1.45 -8.50
C GLN A 125 -11.10 -1.51 -7.11
N PRO A 126 -10.64 -0.36 -6.54
CA PRO A 126 -10.15 -0.34 -5.16
C PRO A 126 -11.27 -0.77 -4.20
N LEU A 127 -10.94 -1.59 -3.20
CA LEU A 127 -11.91 -1.97 -2.16
C LEU A 127 -12.47 -0.74 -1.46
N ILE A 128 -11.60 0.21 -1.16
CA ILE A 128 -11.95 1.50 -0.53
C ILE A 128 -11.58 2.63 -1.49
N ALA A 129 -12.55 3.44 -1.85
CA ALA A 129 -12.38 4.62 -2.68
C ALA A 129 -12.93 5.87 -1.97
N GLY A 130 -12.42 7.05 -2.30
CA GLY A 130 -12.91 8.32 -1.74
C GLY A 130 -11.90 9.44 -1.87
N LYS A 131 -12.31 10.64 -1.45
CA LYS A 131 -11.43 11.81 -1.36
C LYS A 131 -10.85 11.93 0.04
N ASN A 132 -9.59 12.31 0.13
CA ASN A 132 -8.90 12.50 1.43
C ASN A 132 -9.03 11.27 2.34
N LEU A 133 -8.79 10.09 1.76
CA LEU A 133 -8.83 8.84 2.49
C LEU A 133 -7.82 8.87 3.63
N PRO A 134 -8.19 8.41 4.83
CA PRO A 134 -7.23 8.07 5.86
C PRO A 134 -6.28 6.98 5.38
N ASP A 135 -5.17 6.78 6.06
CA ASP A 135 -4.36 5.59 5.87
C ASP A 135 -5.14 4.37 6.35
N PHE A 136 -5.11 3.31 5.56
CA PHE A 136 -5.80 2.08 5.89
C PHE A 136 -5.02 0.85 5.42
N TRP A 137 -5.29 -0.28 6.08
CA TRP A 137 -4.76 -1.58 5.71
C TRP A 137 -5.86 -2.61 5.62
N ILE A 138 -5.73 -3.46 4.61
CA ILE A 138 -6.67 -4.53 4.30
C ILE A 138 -6.04 -5.87 4.67
N ARG A 139 -6.82 -6.73 5.30
CA ARG A 139 -6.56 -8.15 5.44
C ARG A 139 -7.74 -8.91 4.87
N GLN A 140 -7.48 -9.97 4.15
CA GLN A 140 -8.50 -10.86 3.60
C GLN A 140 -8.42 -12.23 4.30
N ASP A 141 -9.59 -12.75 4.70
CA ASP A 141 -9.76 -14.08 5.23
C ASP A 141 -10.96 -14.72 4.51
N GLY A 142 -10.68 -15.64 3.59
CA GLY A 142 -11.69 -16.15 2.66
C GLY A 142 -12.34 -15.02 1.86
N ASP A 143 -13.66 -14.90 1.93
CA ASP A 143 -14.42 -13.84 1.26
C ASP A 143 -14.68 -12.61 2.14
N THR A 144 -14.07 -12.55 3.31
CA THR A 144 -14.21 -11.45 4.26
C THR A 144 -12.98 -10.55 4.23
N TYR A 145 -13.21 -9.24 4.18
CA TYR A 145 -12.16 -8.25 4.32
C TYR A 145 -12.24 -7.58 5.70
N TYR A 146 -11.10 -7.44 6.33
CA TYR A 146 -10.90 -6.64 7.54
C TYR A 146 -10.09 -5.40 7.17
N VAL A 147 -10.64 -4.22 7.41
CA VAL A 147 -10.00 -2.96 7.04
C VAL A 147 -9.74 -2.14 8.29
N PHE A 148 -8.47 -2.01 8.66
CA PHE A 148 -8.06 -1.09 9.71
C PHE A 148 -7.87 0.29 9.09
N VAL A 149 -8.57 1.28 9.62
CA VAL A 149 -8.51 2.68 9.16
C VAL A 149 -7.93 3.54 10.26
N ALA A 150 -6.77 4.13 9.99
CA ALA A 150 -6.08 4.99 10.94
C ALA A 150 -6.84 6.31 11.13
N ASN A 151 -6.71 6.91 12.31
CA ASN A 151 -7.30 8.22 12.56
C ASN A 151 -6.74 9.27 11.57
N PRO A 152 -7.57 9.99 10.80
CA PRO A 152 -7.11 10.91 9.77
C PRO A 152 -6.33 12.12 10.32
N MET A 153 -6.49 12.42 11.59
CA MET A 153 -5.75 13.51 12.24
C MET A 153 -4.28 13.17 12.47
N THR A 154 -3.88 11.88 12.35
CA THR A 154 -2.48 11.48 12.47
C THR A 154 -1.67 11.74 11.19
N GLN A 155 -2.33 12.05 10.09
CA GLN A 155 -1.68 12.33 8.79
C GLN A 155 -1.08 13.73 8.69
N THR A 156 -1.56 14.67 9.51
CA THR A 156 -1.12 16.07 9.52
C THR A 156 -0.22 16.33 10.71
N ILE A 157 1.07 16.05 10.56
CA ILE A 157 2.07 16.46 11.54
C ILE A 157 2.74 17.70 10.98
N GLU A 158 2.48 18.86 11.61
CA GLU A 158 3.17 20.10 11.29
C GLU A 158 4.46 20.23 12.12
N TYR A 159 5.52 20.72 11.49
CA TYR A 159 6.78 20.98 12.16
C TYR A 159 7.05 22.50 12.23
N PRO A 160 7.70 22.99 13.30
CA PRO A 160 8.25 22.22 14.42
C PRO A 160 7.14 21.66 15.32
N LEU A 161 7.35 20.44 15.80
CA LEU A 161 6.49 19.90 16.85
C LEU A 161 6.66 20.76 18.10
N ASP A 162 5.56 21.29 18.61
CA ASP A 162 5.54 21.90 19.92
C ASP A 162 5.93 20.86 20.97
N TYR A 163 6.68 21.31 21.96
CA TYR A 163 7.00 20.47 23.11
C TYR A 163 5.69 20.05 23.77
N CYS A 164 5.49 18.75 23.98
CA CYS A 164 4.21 18.19 24.39
C CYS A 164 3.13 18.33 23.30
N TYR A 165 3.25 17.53 22.26
CA TYR A 165 2.25 17.42 21.21
C TYR A 165 0.86 17.20 21.82
N ALA A 166 0.01 18.21 21.73
CA ALA A 166 -1.38 18.09 22.15
C ALA A 166 -2.15 17.36 21.04
N PHE A 167 -2.56 16.13 21.30
CA PHE A 167 -3.50 15.45 20.43
C PHE A 167 -4.81 16.26 20.38
N THR A 168 -5.38 16.37 19.20
CA THR A 168 -6.67 17.03 19.06
C THR A 168 -7.75 16.27 19.82
N ASP A 169 -8.59 17.01 20.56
CA ASP A 169 -9.84 16.51 21.17
C ASP A 169 -10.99 16.42 20.15
N LYS A 170 -10.72 16.71 18.89
CA LYS A 170 -11.71 16.72 17.82
C LYS A 170 -11.81 15.36 17.15
N GLY A 171 -13.04 14.93 16.91
CA GLY A 171 -13.35 13.83 16.02
C GLY A 171 -13.21 14.24 14.54
N ALA A 172 -13.31 13.26 13.67
CA ALA A 172 -13.28 13.47 12.23
C ALA A 172 -14.34 12.62 11.55
N THR A 173 -14.80 13.08 10.39
CA THR A 173 -15.73 12.33 9.54
C THR A 173 -15.14 12.20 8.13
N ARG A 174 -15.26 11.01 7.53
CA ARG A 174 -14.83 10.73 6.17
C ARG A 174 -15.86 9.90 5.46
N ASP A 175 -16.23 10.33 4.26
CA ASP A 175 -17.09 9.55 3.37
C ASP A 175 -16.21 8.72 2.45
N ILE A 176 -16.51 7.44 2.38
CA ILE A 176 -15.83 6.46 1.54
C ILE A 176 -16.84 5.72 0.67
N THR A 177 -16.35 5.13 -0.39
CA THR A 177 -17.09 4.13 -1.17
C THR A 177 -16.40 2.79 -0.97
N VAL A 178 -17.16 1.78 -0.60
CA VAL A 178 -16.68 0.40 -0.45
C VAL A 178 -17.16 -0.41 -1.64
N ASN A 179 -16.22 -0.98 -2.40
CA ASN A 179 -16.49 -1.82 -3.56
C ASN A 179 -16.24 -3.28 -3.21
N HIS A 180 -17.31 -4.06 -3.04
CA HIS A 180 -17.21 -5.47 -2.69
C HIS A 180 -18.33 -6.29 -3.36
N HIS A 181 -18.05 -7.54 -3.68
CA HIS A 181 -19.01 -8.48 -4.29
C HIS A 181 -19.82 -7.89 -5.45
N GLY A 182 -19.18 -7.07 -6.30
CA GLY A 182 -19.82 -6.40 -7.46
C GLY A 182 -20.79 -5.27 -7.10
N LYS A 183 -20.79 -4.81 -5.85
CA LYS A 183 -21.56 -3.67 -5.36
C LYS A 183 -20.62 -2.52 -4.97
N SER A 184 -21.15 -1.30 -5.04
CA SER A 184 -20.50 -0.09 -4.53
C SER A 184 -21.43 0.56 -3.52
N GLU A 185 -20.99 0.65 -2.28
CA GLU A 185 -21.76 1.20 -1.17
C GLU A 185 -21.06 2.42 -0.58
N ALA A 186 -21.82 3.50 -0.37
CA ALA A 186 -21.34 4.66 0.36
C ALA A 186 -21.35 4.37 1.86
N TYR A 187 -20.28 4.70 2.55
CA TYR A 187 -20.15 4.50 3.99
C TYR A 187 -19.48 5.72 4.64
N THR A 188 -19.99 6.15 5.78
CA THR A 188 -19.45 7.29 6.52
C THR A 188 -18.71 6.81 7.76
N LEU A 189 -17.41 7.10 7.80
CA LEU A 189 -16.54 6.83 8.95
C LEU A 189 -16.63 8.01 9.92
N ASN A 190 -17.01 7.73 11.17
CA ASN A 190 -17.08 8.72 12.24
C ASN A 190 -16.05 8.37 13.31
N PHE A 191 -14.97 9.12 13.34
CA PHE A 191 -13.87 8.95 14.29
C PHE A 191 -14.09 9.79 15.54
N LYS A 192 -14.04 9.18 16.71
CA LYS A 192 -13.82 9.90 17.96
C LYS A 192 -12.39 10.43 17.99
N PRO A 193 -12.07 11.40 18.87
CA PRO A 193 -10.69 11.84 19.05
C PRO A 193 -9.74 10.64 19.23
N MET A 194 -8.66 10.58 18.45
CA MET A 194 -7.63 9.54 18.49
C MET A 194 -8.09 8.10 18.16
N GLU A 195 -9.36 7.89 17.86
CA GLU A 195 -9.89 6.57 17.48
C GLU A 195 -9.42 6.14 16.10
N SER A 196 -9.02 4.89 15.97
CA SER A 196 -8.92 4.18 14.68
C SER A 196 -10.09 3.22 14.55
N ILE A 197 -10.52 2.96 13.33
CA ILE A 197 -11.71 2.16 13.04
C ILE A 197 -11.32 0.83 12.40
N MET A 198 -12.01 -0.23 12.76
CA MET A 198 -11.94 -1.52 12.10
C MET A 198 -13.26 -1.81 11.40
N LEU A 199 -13.22 -2.04 10.10
CA LEU A 199 -14.36 -2.51 9.34
C LEU A 199 -14.21 -4.00 9.03
N LYS A 200 -15.33 -4.71 9.08
CA LYS A 200 -15.51 -6.02 8.50
C LYS A 200 -16.44 -5.88 7.30
N ILE A 201 -16.02 -6.40 6.16
CA ILE A 201 -16.77 -6.32 4.89
C ILE A 201 -16.92 -7.75 4.37
N ASP A 202 -18.13 -8.21 4.25
CA ASP A 202 -18.47 -9.54 3.73
C ASP A 202 -19.71 -9.50 2.83
N ALA A 203 -20.25 -10.65 2.46
CA ALA A 203 -21.46 -10.75 1.63
C ALA A 203 -22.70 -10.11 2.28
N ASN A 204 -22.72 -9.93 3.61
CA ASN A 204 -23.82 -9.33 4.36
C ASN A 204 -23.73 -7.79 4.38
N GLY A 205 -22.58 -7.21 4.05
CA GLY A 205 -22.37 -5.77 4.01
C GLY A 205 -21.15 -5.30 4.79
N ILE A 206 -21.23 -4.07 5.28
CA ILE A 206 -20.16 -3.37 6.00
C ILE A 206 -20.55 -3.25 7.46
N GLU A 207 -19.69 -3.72 8.35
CA GLU A 207 -19.85 -3.65 9.80
C GLU A 207 -18.64 -2.96 10.41
N GLN A 208 -18.85 -1.96 11.26
CA GLN A 208 -17.78 -1.42 12.10
C GLN A 208 -17.66 -2.26 13.36
N ILE A 209 -16.48 -2.87 13.54
CA ILE A 209 -16.17 -3.66 14.73
C ILE A 209 -15.93 -2.71 15.91
N ASP A 210 -16.67 -2.93 17.00
CA ASP A 210 -16.39 -2.22 18.25
C ASP A 210 -15.09 -2.77 18.88
N LEU A 211 -14.08 -1.93 18.92
CA LEU A 211 -12.79 -2.25 19.54
C LEU A 211 -12.76 -1.90 21.04
N GLY A 212 -13.88 -1.48 21.61
CA GLY A 212 -13.94 -1.04 23.01
C GLY A 212 -13.11 0.22 23.28
N PHE A 213 -12.91 1.06 22.27
CA PHE A 213 -12.10 2.28 22.42
C PHE A 213 -12.87 3.34 23.17
N GLU A 214 -12.31 3.74 24.30
CA GLU A 214 -12.78 4.90 25.06
C GLU A 214 -11.71 6.00 25.01
N PRO A 215 -12.02 7.18 24.44
CA PRO A 215 -11.09 8.30 24.45
C PRO A 215 -10.82 8.71 25.90
N LYS A 216 -9.56 8.61 26.31
CA LYS A 216 -9.13 9.15 27.61
C LYS A 216 -8.86 10.64 27.43
N PRO A 217 -9.51 11.52 28.23
CA PRO A 217 -9.16 12.92 28.21
C PRO A 217 -7.68 13.06 28.62
N MET A 218 -6.90 13.73 27.78
CA MET A 218 -5.49 14.05 28.06
C MET A 218 -5.37 15.15 29.14
N ASN A 219 -6.16 15.04 30.20
CA ASN A 219 -6.13 15.97 31.31
C ASN A 219 -4.93 15.64 32.18
N GLY A 220 -3.85 16.38 32.04
CA GLY A 220 -2.81 16.29 33.02
C GLY A 220 -1.36 16.26 32.60
N TYR A 221 -1.02 16.60 31.39
CA TYR A 221 0.35 17.02 31.11
C TYR A 221 0.53 18.43 31.71
N LYS A 222 1.02 18.46 32.92
CA LYS A 222 1.50 19.70 33.52
C LYS A 222 2.81 20.02 32.80
N ASP A 223 2.88 21.17 32.18
CA ASP A 223 4.14 21.66 31.64
C ASP A 223 5.09 21.90 32.83
N ILE A 224 6.08 21.01 32.97
CA ILE A 224 7.10 21.09 34.02
C ILE A 224 8.36 21.78 33.54
N THR A 225 8.36 22.37 32.34
CA THR A 225 9.56 23.03 31.76
C THR A 225 9.90 24.34 32.41
N HIS A 226 9.06 24.83 33.32
CA HIS A 226 9.24 26.11 34.02
C HIS A 226 9.27 25.98 35.54
N GLU A 227 9.49 24.80 36.12
CA GLU A 227 9.79 24.66 37.57
C GLU A 227 11.28 24.53 37.82
#